data_1d4a72a17a2846df64852c65d047fa06
#
_entry.id   1d4a72a17a2846df64852c65d047fa06
#
_cell.length_a   1.000
_cell.length_b   1.000
_cell.length_c   1.000
_cell.angle_alpha   90.00
_cell.angle_beta   90.00
_cell.angle_gamma   90.00
#
_symmetry.space_group_name_H-M   'P 1'
#
loop_
_entity.id
_entity.type
_entity.pdbx_description
1 polymer ?
#
loop_
_entity_poly.entity_id
_entity_poly.type
_entity_poly.pdbx_seq_one_letter_code
_entity_poly.pdbx_strand_id
1 'polypeptide(L)'
;MKTPLLTDPYLLQQIVAKDERAFTIVYNKYYLDLCHTAFKKIPDEPAVEEIVQDVFIALWKNAATLDINGDLKSYLFATLRNKVLYALRTRISHAALSAHFEPVTEFSTSVNAVDLLTAKELEYRIHAVIESLSPQSREAFKLSRFEQMPYKMIAEQLNISVSTVEKHISKALSVLRKEFSEIDGALVIALAIYFSN
;
A
#
# COMPACT_ATOMS: atom_id res chain seq x y z
N MET A 1 -24.61 33.38 11.00
CA MET A 1 -24.16 32.41 9.96
C MET A 1 -23.42 31.30 10.69
N LYS A 2 -23.93 30.06 10.68
CA LYS A 2 -23.21 28.91 11.27
C LYS A 2 -22.01 28.59 10.35
N THR A 3 -20.80 28.69 10.89
CA THR A 3 -19.60 28.22 10.18
C THR A 3 -19.84 26.76 9.82
N PRO A 4 -19.75 26.36 8.54
CA PRO A 4 -19.93 24.95 8.18
C PRO A 4 -18.90 24.13 8.95
N LEU A 5 -19.35 23.07 9.60
CA LEU A 5 -18.48 22.09 10.23
C LEU A 5 -17.57 21.53 9.13
N LEU A 6 -16.25 21.77 9.27
CA LEU A 6 -15.22 21.30 8.32
C LEU A 6 -15.05 19.78 8.46
N THR A 7 -16.09 19.04 8.10
CA THR A 7 -16.08 17.57 8.11
C THR A 7 -15.32 17.03 6.89
N ASP A 8 -14.76 15.84 7.01
CA ASP A 8 -14.01 15.22 5.91
C ASP A 8 -14.85 15.05 4.63
N PRO A 9 -16.11 14.65 4.66
CA PRO A 9 -16.96 14.63 3.46
C PRO A 9 -17.13 16.01 2.81
N TYR A 10 -17.32 17.06 3.61
CA TYR A 10 -17.42 18.43 3.09
C TYR A 10 -16.10 18.87 2.44
N LEU A 11 -14.97 18.63 3.12
CA LEU A 11 -13.64 18.97 2.59
C LEU A 11 -13.36 18.19 1.29
N LEU A 12 -13.70 16.91 1.23
CA LEU A 12 -13.55 16.11 0.01
C LEU A 12 -14.37 16.69 -1.15
N GLN A 13 -15.62 17.10 -0.90
CA GLN A 13 -16.45 17.75 -1.91
C GLN A 13 -15.81 19.04 -2.44
N GLN A 14 -15.21 19.87 -1.58
CA GLN A 14 -14.50 21.07 -2.00
C GLN A 14 -13.21 20.74 -2.78
N ILE A 15 -12.49 19.68 -2.41
CA ILE A 15 -11.31 19.21 -3.16
C ILE A 15 -11.71 18.72 -4.56
N VAL A 16 -12.85 18.04 -4.70
CA VAL A 16 -13.41 17.70 -6.02
C VAL A 16 -13.65 18.96 -6.87
N ALA A 17 -14.14 20.05 -6.24
CA ALA A 17 -14.30 21.36 -6.88
C ALA A 17 -12.97 22.12 -7.08
N LYS A 18 -11.80 21.50 -6.76
CA LYS A 18 -10.47 22.07 -6.87
C LYS A 18 -10.22 23.28 -5.93
N ASP A 19 -10.87 23.27 -4.76
CA ASP A 19 -10.61 24.28 -3.72
C ASP A 19 -9.28 23.96 -2.99
N GLU A 20 -8.27 24.78 -3.21
CA GLU A 20 -6.94 24.67 -2.59
C GLU A 20 -6.97 24.89 -1.07
N ARG A 21 -7.93 25.67 -0.55
CA ARG A 21 -8.07 25.93 0.89
C ARG A 21 -8.54 24.68 1.60
N ALA A 22 -9.52 23.98 1.03
CA ALA A 22 -9.99 22.70 1.56
C ALA A 22 -8.86 21.66 1.53
N PHE A 23 -8.07 21.62 0.46
CA PHE A 23 -6.90 20.75 0.38
C PHE A 23 -5.87 21.07 1.47
N THR A 24 -5.55 22.36 1.68
CA THR A 24 -4.61 22.80 2.73
C THR A 24 -5.08 22.37 4.13
N ILE A 25 -6.39 22.43 4.41
CA ILE A 25 -6.95 21.99 5.70
C ILE A 25 -6.74 20.49 5.87
N VAL A 26 -7.04 19.69 4.85
CA VAL A 26 -6.84 18.23 4.87
C VAL A 26 -5.36 17.89 5.00
N TYR A 27 -4.49 18.58 4.28
CA TYR A 27 -3.04 18.42 4.37
C TYR A 27 -2.56 18.63 5.81
N ASN A 28 -2.87 19.79 6.39
CA ASN A 28 -2.44 20.11 7.76
C ASN A 28 -3.02 19.15 8.82
N LYS A 29 -4.23 18.65 8.57
CA LYS A 29 -4.89 17.70 9.49
C LYS A 29 -4.22 16.32 9.52
N TYR A 30 -3.73 15.82 8.38
CA TYR A 30 -3.29 14.43 8.26
C TYR A 30 -1.79 14.26 8.05
N TYR A 31 -1.07 15.30 7.65
CA TYR A 31 0.34 15.24 7.26
C TYR A 31 1.23 14.55 8.32
N LEU A 32 1.18 15.03 9.57
CA LEU A 32 2.02 14.49 10.65
C LEU A 32 1.69 13.03 10.98
N ASP A 33 0.41 12.67 10.99
CA ASP A 33 -0.02 11.30 11.28
C ASP A 33 0.43 10.33 10.18
N LEU A 34 0.39 10.77 8.92
CA LEU A 34 0.90 9.99 7.78
C LEU A 34 2.42 9.85 7.86
N CYS A 35 3.15 10.93 8.16
CA CYS A 35 4.61 10.89 8.34
C CYS A 35 5.01 9.94 9.47
N HIS A 36 4.38 10.03 10.64
CA HIS A 36 4.65 9.13 11.76
C HIS A 36 4.38 7.67 11.40
N THR A 37 3.31 7.41 10.65
CA THR A 37 2.94 6.05 10.25
C THR A 37 3.94 5.48 9.23
N ALA A 38 4.38 6.28 8.27
CA ALA A 38 5.37 5.88 7.29
C ALA A 38 6.76 5.68 7.94
N PHE A 39 7.18 6.59 8.83
CA PHE A 39 8.49 6.55 9.48
C PHE A 39 8.71 5.28 10.31
N LYS A 40 7.65 4.73 10.92
CA LYS A 40 7.72 3.44 11.62
C LYS A 40 8.14 2.28 10.72
N LYS A 41 7.95 2.39 9.40
CA LYS A 41 8.27 1.35 8.42
C LYS A 41 9.50 1.69 7.58
N ILE A 42 9.74 2.96 7.33
CA ILE A 42 10.87 3.50 6.58
C ILE A 42 11.49 4.60 7.44
N PRO A 43 12.50 4.31 8.29
CA PRO A 43 13.15 5.31 9.15
C PRO A 43 14.13 6.18 8.33
N ASP A 44 13.60 6.92 7.34
CA ASP A 44 14.30 7.77 6.39
C ASP A 44 13.40 8.97 6.09
N GLU A 45 13.70 10.09 6.70
CA GLU A 45 12.86 11.29 6.69
C GLU A 45 12.60 11.82 5.26
N PRO A 46 13.62 11.98 4.39
CA PRO A 46 13.38 12.39 3.01
C PRO A 46 12.47 11.46 2.22
N ALA A 47 12.64 10.15 2.37
CA ALA A 47 11.79 9.18 1.69
C ALA A 47 10.34 9.20 2.23
N VAL A 48 10.17 9.42 3.53
CA VAL A 48 8.83 9.57 4.14
C VAL A 48 8.13 10.81 3.60
N GLU A 49 8.83 11.95 3.50
CA GLU A 49 8.26 13.19 2.95
C GLU A 49 7.80 12.98 1.50
N GLU A 50 8.61 12.35 0.65
CA GLU A 50 8.25 12.05 -0.74
C GLU A 50 7.00 11.15 -0.80
N ILE A 51 6.98 10.08 -0.01
CA ILE A 51 5.84 9.15 0.03
C ILE A 51 4.56 9.88 0.46
N VAL A 52 4.63 10.72 1.49
CA VAL A 52 3.46 11.45 2.01
C VAL A 52 3.00 12.52 1.03
N GLN A 53 3.91 13.25 0.38
CA GLN A 53 3.56 14.18 -0.71
C GLN A 53 2.82 13.46 -1.83
N ASP A 54 3.29 12.32 -2.22
CA ASP A 54 2.68 11.45 -3.22
C ASP A 54 1.25 10.98 -2.85
N VAL A 55 0.98 10.75 -1.55
CA VAL A 55 -0.38 10.45 -1.07
C VAL A 55 -1.32 11.62 -1.33
N PHE A 56 -0.88 12.85 -1.04
CA PHE A 56 -1.69 14.05 -1.26
C PHE A 56 -1.84 14.40 -2.74
N ILE A 57 -0.83 14.15 -3.56
CA ILE A 57 -0.94 14.27 -5.02
C ILE A 57 -1.99 13.29 -5.56
N ALA A 58 -2.00 12.05 -5.06
CA ALA A 58 -3.01 11.06 -5.43
C ALA A 58 -4.42 11.50 -5.02
N LEU A 59 -4.59 12.03 -3.80
CA LEU A 59 -5.85 12.61 -3.37
C LEU A 59 -6.32 13.70 -4.34
N TRP A 60 -5.46 14.68 -4.65
CA TRP A 60 -5.81 15.80 -5.54
C TRP A 60 -6.21 15.33 -6.94
N LYS A 61 -5.47 14.38 -7.49
CA LYS A 61 -5.75 13.83 -8.83
C LYS A 61 -7.04 13.02 -8.88
N ASN A 62 -7.27 12.19 -7.88
CA ASN A 62 -8.34 11.19 -7.89
C ASN A 62 -9.60 11.62 -7.14
N ALA A 63 -9.64 12.82 -6.55
CA ALA A 63 -10.76 13.28 -5.72
C ALA A 63 -12.13 13.08 -6.38
N ALA A 64 -12.25 13.34 -7.68
CA ALA A 64 -13.51 13.22 -8.42
C ALA A 64 -14.05 11.78 -8.54
N THR A 65 -13.19 10.78 -8.35
CA THR A 65 -13.56 9.35 -8.43
C THR A 65 -13.80 8.72 -7.06
N LEU A 66 -13.52 9.47 -5.98
CA LEU A 66 -13.72 8.99 -4.62
C LEU A 66 -15.20 9.09 -4.23
N ASP A 67 -15.67 8.12 -3.45
CA ASP A 67 -16.98 8.21 -2.83
C ASP A 67 -16.99 9.36 -1.80
N ILE A 68 -17.82 10.38 -2.03
CA ILE A 68 -17.93 11.56 -1.15
C ILE A 68 -18.40 11.17 0.28
N ASN A 69 -19.10 10.06 0.42
CA ASN A 69 -19.53 9.53 1.72
C ASN A 69 -18.47 8.61 2.35
N GLY A 70 -17.38 8.33 1.64
CA GLY A 70 -16.29 7.49 2.11
C GLY A 70 -15.45 8.16 3.22
N ASP A 71 -14.80 7.35 4.02
CA ASP A 71 -13.87 7.84 5.05
C ASP A 71 -12.55 8.29 4.41
N LEU A 72 -12.37 9.61 4.31
CA LEU A 72 -11.17 10.24 3.78
C LEU A 72 -9.90 9.76 4.51
N LYS A 73 -9.97 9.58 5.83
CA LYS A 73 -8.86 9.05 6.63
C LYS A 73 -8.46 7.66 6.14
N SER A 74 -9.41 6.76 6.00
CA SER A 74 -9.17 5.40 5.50
C SER A 74 -8.56 5.39 4.11
N TYR A 75 -9.01 6.26 3.20
CA TYR A 75 -8.40 6.42 1.88
C TYR A 75 -6.94 6.86 1.95
N LEU A 76 -6.63 7.90 2.74
CA LEU A 76 -5.27 8.41 2.88
C LEU A 76 -4.31 7.35 3.44
N PHE A 77 -4.73 6.64 4.50
CA PHE A 77 -3.90 5.61 5.12
C PHE A 77 -3.77 4.35 4.26
N ALA A 78 -4.79 4.00 3.47
CA ALA A 78 -4.68 2.91 2.49
C ALA A 78 -3.71 3.28 1.36
N THR A 79 -3.80 4.51 0.84
CA THR A 79 -2.88 5.03 -0.18
C THR A 79 -1.45 5.10 0.35
N LEU A 80 -1.25 5.59 1.58
CA LEU A 80 0.06 5.60 2.25
C LEU A 80 0.65 4.19 2.31
N ARG A 81 -0.13 3.22 2.79
CA ARG A 81 0.32 1.83 2.90
C ARG A 81 0.81 1.30 1.57
N ASN A 82 0.05 1.49 0.50
CA ASN A 82 0.44 1.03 -0.83
C ASN A 82 1.75 1.68 -1.29
N LYS A 83 1.94 2.98 -1.05
CA LYS A 83 3.18 3.68 -1.42
C LYS A 83 4.38 3.27 -0.58
N VAL A 84 4.20 3.06 0.73
CA VAL A 84 5.24 2.52 1.62
C VAL A 84 5.66 1.12 1.16
N LEU A 85 4.71 0.26 0.82
CA LEU A 85 5.00 -1.08 0.30
C LEU A 85 5.78 -1.03 -1.01
N TYR A 86 5.40 -0.13 -1.92
CA TYR A 86 6.13 0.08 -3.17
C TYR A 86 7.57 0.56 -2.92
N ALA A 87 7.78 1.53 -2.02
CA ALA A 87 9.10 2.04 -1.67
C ALA A 87 9.99 0.96 -1.03
N LEU A 88 9.43 0.13 -0.13
CA LEU A 88 10.16 -1.01 0.44
C LEU A 88 10.56 -2.01 -0.63
N ARG A 89 9.65 -2.33 -1.56
CA ARG A 89 9.93 -3.21 -2.71
C ARG A 89 11.09 -2.68 -3.56
N THR A 90 11.06 -1.40 -3.92
CA THR A 90 12.10 -0.77 -4.73
C THR A 90 13.47 -0.83 -4.03
N ARG A 91 13.51 -0.58 -2.71
CA ARG A 91 14.74 -0.69 -1.90
C ARG A 91 15.30 -2.11 -1.88
N ILE A 92 14.46 -3.13 -1.69
CA ILE A 92 14.86 -4.54 -1.71
C ILE A 92 15.39 -4.91 -3.09
N SER A 93 14.72 -4.49 -4.17
CA SER A 93 15.15 -4.73 -5.55
C SER A 93 16.50 -4.09 -5.86
N HIS A 94 16.71 -2.84 -5.44
CA HIS A 94 18.01 -2.17 -5.60
C HIS A 94 19.11 -2.83 -4.77
N ALA A 95 18.85 -3.24 -3.55
CA ALA A 95 19.82 -3.97 -2.73
C ALA A 95 20.21 -5.32 -3.36
N ALA A 96 19.25 -6.05 -3.92
CA ALA A 96 19.49 -7.31 -4.61
C ALA A 96 20.28 -7.13 -5.93
N LEU A 97 20.01 -6.05 -6.68
CA LEU A 97 20.77 -5.69 -7.91
C LEU A 97 22.18 -5.21 -7.58
N SER A 98 22.36 -4.42 -6.52
CA SER A 98 23.68 -3.94 -6.10
C SER A 98 24.57 -5.07 -5.59
N ALA A 99 24.00 -6.13 -5.02
CA ALA A 99 24.76 -7.31 -4.61
C ALA A 99 25.36 -8.11 -5.80
N HIS A 100 24.98 -7.79 -7.04
CA HIS A 100 25.49 -8.46 -8.26
C HIS A 100 26.56 -7.65 -9.01
N PHE A 101 26.80 -6.37 -8.65
CA PHE A 101 27.71 -5.49 -9.39
C PHE A 101 28.48 -4.55 -8.47
N GLU A 102 29.43 -5.02 -7.66
CA GLU A 102 30.72 -4.36 -7.35
C GLU A 102 31.37 -4.90 -6.06
N PRO A 103 32.69 -4.89 -5.92
CA PRO A 103 33.38 -5.22 -4.66
C PRO A 103 33.23 -4.04 -3.69
N VAL A 104 32.46 -4.25 -2.63
CA VAL A 104 32.08 -3.27 -1.62
C VAL A 104 33.26 -2.84 -0.80
N THR A 105 33.59 -1.55 -0.83
CA THR A 105 34.28 -0.86 0.27
C THR A 105 33.21 -0.45 1.31
N GLU A 106 33.27 -1.10 2.44
CA GLU A 106 32.79 -0.75 3.77
C GLU A 106 31.55 0.17 3.90
N PHE A 107 30.34 -0.43 3.88
CA PHE A 107 29.29 -0.11 4.86
C PHE A 107 28.54 -1.42 5.19
N SER A 108 28.77 -1.91 6.41
CA SER A 108 28.31 -3.20 6.89
C SER A 108 26.77 -3.24 7.03
N THR A 109 26.09 -3.86 6.09
CA THR A 109 24.98 -4.75 6.39
C THR A 109 25.26 -6.03 5.65
N SER A 110 25.88 -6.97 6.35
CA SER A 110 26.10 -8.33 5.87
C SER A 110 24.76 -9.00 5.60
N VAL A 111 24.28 -8.89 4.36
CA VAL A 111 23.25 -9.83 3.87
C VAL A 111 23.97 -11.16 3.75
N ASN A 112 23.88 -11.97 4.80
CA ASN A 112 24.48 -13.30 4.85
C ASN A 112 23.81 -14.18 3.80
N ALA A 113 24.53 -15.15 3.25
CA ALA A 113 23.97 -16.18 2.36
C ALA A 113 22.77 -16.91 3.00
N VAL A 114 22.68 -16.93 4.33
CA VAL A 114 21.55 -17.41 5.10
C VAL A 114 20.31 -16.54 4.90
N ASP A 115 20.46 -15.21 4.80
CA ASP A 115 19.31 -14.29 4.60
C ASP A 115 18.76 -14.40 3.18
N LEU A 116 19.59 -14.70 2.19
CA LEU A 116 19.16 -14.98 0.81
C LEU A 116 18.40 -16.31 0.67
N LEU A 117 18.82 -17.34 1.42
CA LEU A 117 18.13 -18.63 1.47
C LEU A 117 16.76 -18.49 2.16
N THR A 118 16.70 -17.76 3.28
CA THR A 118 15.44 -17.46 3.97
C THR A 118 14.50 -16.61 3.13
N ALA A 119 15.02 -15.66 2.34
CA ALA A 119 14.20 -14.86 1.42
C ALA A 119 13.55 -15.70 0.32
N LYS A 120 14.31 -16.63 -0.31
CA LYS A 120 13.77 -17.55 -1.33
C LYS A 120 12.76 -18.55 -0.76
N GLU A 121 13.01 -19.06 0.45
CA GLU A 121 12.06 -19.94 1.12
C GLU A 121 10.77 -19.21 1.48
N LEU A 122 10.87 -17.96 1.93
CA LEU A 122 9.71 -17.13 2.19
C LEU A 122 8.93 -16.80 0.90
N GLU A 123 9.62 -16.51 -0.19
CA GLU A 123 9.03 -16.36 -1.52
C GLU A 123 8.21 -17.57 -1.91
N TYR A 124 8.82 -18.75 -1.86
CA TYR A 124 8.14 -20.00 -2.19
C TYR A 124 6.90 -20.22 -1.32
N ARG A 125 7.00 -19.98 -0.01
CA ARG A 125 5.87 -20.10 0.92
C ARG A 125 4.75 -19.10 0.60
N ILE A 126 5.08 -17.85 0.27
CA ILE A 126 4.10 -16.83 -0.12
C ILE A 126 3.36 -17.26 -1.39
N HIS A 127 4.10 -17.70 -2.41
CA HIS A 127 3.50 -18.22 -3.64
C HIS A 127 2.57 -19.41 -3.38
N ALA A 128 3.01 -20.38 -2.57
CA ALA A 128 2.21 -21.54 -2.21
C ALA A 128 0.89 -21.15 -1.52
N VAL A 129 0.93 -20.16 -0.61
CA VAL A 129 -0.27 -19.64 0.05
C VAL A 129 -1.21 -18.94 -0.93
N ILE A 130 -0.69 -18.09 -1.83
CA ILE A 130 -1.50 -17.42 -2.85
C ILE A 130 -2.14 -18.45 -3.78
N GLU A 131 -1.40 -19.46 -4.21
CA GLU A 131 -1.93 -20.55 -5.06
C GLU A 131 -2.95 -21.44 -4.33
N SER A 132 -2.91 -21.53 -3.02
CA SER A 132 -3.92 -22.24 -2.22
C SER A 132 -5.25 -21.51 -2.09
N LEU A 133 -5.30 -20.21 -2.42
CA LEU A 133 -6.55 -19.45 -2.39
C LEU A 133 -7.55 -19.98 -3.43
N SER A 134 -8.86 -19.78 -3.14
CA SER A 134 -9.87 -20.06 -4.17
C SER A 134 -9.60 -19.22 -5.44
N PRO A 135 -9.92 -19.74 -6.64
CA PRO A 135 -9.61 -19.03 -7.90
C PRO A 135 -10.07 -17.58 -7.92
N GLN A 136 -11.29 -17.30 -7.45
CA GLN A 136 -11.82 -15.95 -7.40
C GLN A 136 -11.10 -15.04 -6.38
N SER A 137 -10.74 -15.58 -5.20
CA SER A 137 -10.00 -14.79 -4.20
C SER A 137 -8.56 -14.53 -4.67
N ARG A 138 -7.94 -15.49 -5.34
CA ARG A 138 -6.61 -15.35 -5.93
C ARG A 138 -6.58 -14.28 -7.00
N GLU A 139 -7.54 -14.32 -7.93
CA GLU A 139 -7.64 -13.37 -9.02
C GLU A 139 -7.92 -11.96 -8.51
N ALA A 140 -8.91 -11.78 -7.63
CA ALA A 140 -9.20 -10.50 -7.01
C ALA A 140 -7.98 -9.94 -6.24
N PHE A 141 -7.23 -10.81 -5.55
CA PHE A 141 -6.02 -10.44 -4.84
C PHE A 141 -4.91 -10.00 -5.81
N LYS A 142 -4.68 -10.74 -6.90
CA LYS A 142 -3.69 -10.41 -7.93
C LYS A 142 -3.99 -9.06 -8.56
N LEU A 143 -5.19 -8.86 -9.06
CA LEU A 143 -5.63 -7.58 -9.67
C LEU A 143 -5.48 -6.40 -8.72
N SER A 144 -5.82 -6.59 -7.43
CA SER A 144 -5.72 -5.52 -6.44
C SER A 144 -4.30 -5.20 -6.01
N ARG A 145 -3.42 -6.20 -5.87
CA ARG A 145 -2.11 -6.03 -5.24
C ARG A 145 -0.97 -5.92 -6.24
N PHE A 146 -1.06 -6.63 -7.34
CA PHE A 146 -0.01 -6.61 -8.36
C PHE A 146 -0.32 -5.58 -9.45
N GLU A 147 -1.56 -5.52 -9.92
CA GLU A 147 -1.97 -4.58 -10.96
C GLU A 147 -2.50 -3.26 -10.39
N GLN A 148 -2.58 -3.14 -9.05
CA GLN A 148 -3.06 -1.95 -8.33
C GLN A 148 -4.44 -1.47 -8.82
N MET A 149 -5.25 -2.39 -9.32
CA MET A 149 -6.54 -2.09 -9.89
C MET A 149 -7.55 -1.65 -8.81
N PRO A 150 -8.31 -0.57 -9.01
CA PRO A 150 -9.38 -0.16 -8.09
C PRO A 150 -10.47 -1.23 -7.99
N TYR A 151 -11.05 -1.42 -6.82
CA TYR A 151 -12.07 -2.46 -6.56
C TYR A 151 -13.26 -2.40 -7.51
N LYS A 152 -13.64 -1.19 -7.96
CA LYS A 152 -14.71 -1.01 -8.94
C LYS A 152 -14.35 -1.65 -10.28
N MET A 153 -13.12 -1.46 -10.75
CA MET A 153 -12.63 -2.06 -11.99
C MET A 153 -12.49 -3.58 -11.86
N ILE A 154 -12.02 -4.07 -10.70
CA ILE A 154 -11.97 -5.51 -10.40
C ILE A 154 -13.38 -6.11 -10.44
N ALA A 155 -14.36 -5.43 -9.85
CA ALA A 155 -15.74 -5.85 -9.83
C ALA A 155 -16.33 -5.97 -11.26
N GLU A 156 -16.05 -4.99 -12.12
CA GLU A 156 -16.45 -4.99 -13.53
C GLU A 156 -15.75 -6.13 -14.29
N GLN A 157 -14.43 -6.28 -14.14
CA GLN A 157 -13.64 -7.31 -14.85
C GLN A 157 -14.03 -8.74 -14.43
N LEU A 158 -14.29 -8.97 -13.15
CA LEU A 158 -14.67 -10.29 -12.63
C LEU A 158 -16.19 -10.53 -12.66
N ASN A 159 -16.99 -9.56 -13.12
CA ASN A 159 -18.44 -9.59 -13.14
C ASN A 159 -19.08 -9.94 -11.78
N ILE A 160 -18.59 -9.28 -10.71
CA ILE A 160 -19.07 -9.44 -9.33
C ILE A 160 -19.32 -8.06 -8.69
N SER A 161 -19.96 -8.02 -7.51
CA SER A 161 -20.13 -6.76 -6.80
C SER A 161 -18.81 -6.29 -6.13
N VAL A 162 -18.67 -4.97 -5.93
CA VAL A 162 -17.54 -4.39 -5.17
C VAL A 162 -17.44 -5.02 -3.78
N SER A 163 -18.56 -5.22 -3.09
CA SER A 163 -18.61 -5.89 -1.79
C SER A 163 -18.10 -7.33 -1.86
N THR A 164 -18.31 -8.04 -2.98
CA THR A 164 -17.75 -9.37 -3.19
C THR A 164 -16.24 -9.33 -3.39
N VAL A 165 -15.71 -8.33 -4.12
CA VAL A 165 -14.27 -8.08 -4.25
C VAL A 165 -13.64 -7.87 -2.87
N GLU A 166 -14.23 -7.01 -2.03
CA GLU A 166 -13.76 -6.76 -0.66
C GLU A 166 -13.69 -8.05 0.17
N LYS A 167 -14.72 -8.89 0.08
CA LYS A 167 -14.74 -10.20 0.77
C LYS A 167 -13.62 -11.12 0.28
N HIS A 168 -13.40 -11.21 -1.03
CA HIS A 168 -12.32 -12.02 -1.59
C HIS A 168 -10.94 -11.54 -1.14
N ILE A 169 -10.68 -10.24 -1.19
CA ILE A 169 -9.41 -9.65 -0.74
C ILE A 169 -9.24 -9.81 0.76
N SER A 170 -10.27 -9.56 1.57
CA SER A 170 -10.23 -9.75 3.02
C SER A 170 -9.92 -11.20 3.40
N LYS A 171 -10.53 -12.16 2.68
CA LYS A 171 -10.26 -13.60 2.87
C LYS A 171 -8.81 -13.94 2.52
N ALA A 172 -8.30 -13.46 1.41
CA ALA A 172 -6.91 -13.68 1.00
C ALA A 172 -5.93 -13.12 2.04
N LEU A 173 -6.14 -11.89 2.51
CA LEU A 173 -5.34 -11.27 3.55
C LEU A 173 -5.41 -12.02 4.88
N SER A 174 -6.57 -12.57 5.23
CA SER A 174 -6.73 -13.38 6.46
C SER A 174 -5.90 -14.67 6.40
N VAL A 175 -5.91 -15.37 5.26
CA VAL A 175 -5.10 -16.58 5.05
C VAL A 175 -3.61 -16.25 5.14
N LEU A 176 -3.15 -15.21 4.46
CA LEU A 176 -1.76 -14.76 4.53
C LEU A 176 -1.34 -14.39 5.96
N ARG A 177 -2.15 -13.63 6.69
CA ARG A 177 -1.85 -13.27 8.09
C ARG A 177 -1.77 -14.50 9.01
N LYS A 178 -2.62 -15.49 8.79
CA LYS A 178 -2.63 -16.71 9.59
C LYS A 178 -1.36 -17.54 9.35
N GLU A 179 -0.97 -17.71 8.10
CA GLU A 179 0.22 -18.49 7.72
C GLU A 179 1.53 -17.81 8.18
N PHE A 180 1.56 -16.49 8.16
CA PHE A 180 2.73 -15.70 8.52
C PHE A 180 2.51 -14.91 9.82
N SER A 181 1.86 -15.51 10.81
CA SER A 181 1.53 -14.86 12.09
C SER A 181 2.75 -14.37 12.88
N GLU A 182 3.90 -14.95 12.64
CA GLU A 182 5.18 -14.59 13.27
C GLU A 182 5.90 -13.43 12.56
N ILE A 183 5.41 -13.04 11.38
CA ILE A 183 5.99 -11.97 10.56
C ILE A 183 5.00 -10.79 10.52
N ASP A 184 5.51 -9.55 10.55
CA ASP A 184 4.65 -8.36 10.37
C ASP A 184 3.80 -8.53 9.10
N GLY A 185 2.48 -8.55 9.25
CA GLY A 185 1.55 -8.78 8.15
C GLY A 185 1.67 -7.76 6.99
N ALA A 186 2.21 -6.56 7.25
CA ALA A 186 2.53 -5.59 6.21
C ALA A 186 3.75 -6.04 5.38
N LEU A 187 4.76 -6.62 6.02
CA LEU A 187 5.93 -7.18 5.36
C LEU A 187 5.56 -8.38 4.49
N VAL A 188 4.68 -9.26 4.97
CA VAL A 188 4.18 -10.41 4.19
C VAL A 188 3.47 -9.95 2.92
N ILE A 189 2.64 -8.90 2.99
CA ILE A 189 1.95 -8.35 1.82
C ILE A 189 2.96 -7.71 0.85
N ALA A 190 3.97 -6.98 1.37
CA ALA A 190 5.03 -6.40 0.56
C ALA A 190 5.82 -7.48 -0.18
N LEU A 191 6.18 -8.55 0.50
CA LEU A 191 6.89 -9.69 -0.06
C LEU A 191 6.01 -10.46 -1.07
N ALA A 192 4.72 -10.65 -0.77
CA ALA A 192 3.79 -11.26 -1.71
C ALA A 192 3.69 -10.48 -3.04
N ILE A 193 3.73 -9.15 -2.97
CA ILE A 193 3.77 -8.28 -4.15
C ILE A 193 5.13 -8.35 -4.86
N TYR A 194 6.22 -8.40 -4.09
CA TYR A 194 7.59 -8.47 -4.62
C TYR A 194 7.84 -9.74 -5.43
N PHE A 195 7.46 -10.89 -4.92
CA PHE A 195 7.75 -12.19 -5.52
C PHE A 195 6.76 -12.63 -6.62
N SER A 196 5.79 -11.82 -6.97
CA SER A 196 4.78 -12.14 -8.01
C SER A 196 5.05 -11.48 -9.36
N ASN A 197 6.22 -10.89 -9.52
CA ASN A 197 6.81 -10.46 -10.79
C ASN A 197 7.97 -11.38 -11.12
#